data_3611f35d354dabb18de6ee6bcd08c91b
#
_entry.id   3611f35d354dabb18de6ee6bcd08c91b
#
_cell.length_a   1.000
_cell.length_b   1.000
_cell.length_c   1.000
_cell.angle_alpha   90.00
_cell.angle_beta   90.00
_cell.angle_gamma   90.00
#
_symmetry.space_group_name_H-M   'P 1'
#
loop_
_entity.id
_entity.type
_entity.pdbx_description
1 polymer ?
#
loop_
_entity_poly.entity_id
_entity_poly.type
_entity_poly.pdbx_seq_one_letter_code
_entity_poly.pdbx_strand_id
1 'polypeptide(L)'
;MNTPVEAASKYAPLIEIIEEEYEIPQLDRKRRISALLPYNYYESEKSYRVLYLNDGQNLFDEFAPFGNWAIDKSLEYLASKGLDDLIVIAIDHGGEDRITEYMPYFNPRFGKGQGELYIGFLEDTLIPYVNKKYRVLTKREHTGIGGSSMGGLI
;
A
#
# COMPACT_ATOMS: atom_id res chain seq x y z
N MET A 1 -16.59 3.99 34.35
CA MET A 1 -17.36 4.47 33.19
C MET A 1 -16.99 3.65 31.98
N ASN A 2 -17.93 2.93 31.45
CA ASN A 2 -17.73 2.25 30.17
C ASN A 2 -17.77 3.30 29.07
N THR A 3 -16.64 3.57 28.45
CA THR A 3 -16.61 4.29 27.17
C THR A 3 -17.44 3.45 26.19
N PRO A 4 -18.43 3.99 25.48
CA PRO A 4 -19.13 3.22 24.47
C PRO A 4 -18.09 2.77 23.45
N VAL A 5 -18.02 1.46 23.19
CA VAL A 5 -17.33 0.94 22.01
C VAL A 5 -18.10 1.54 20.84
N GLU A 6 -17.49 2.51 20.16
CA GLU A 6 -18.07 3.06 18.94
C GLU A 6 -18.31 1.89 17.99
N ALA A 7 -19.58 1.70 17.61
CA ALA A 7 -19.92 0.66 16.65
C ALA A 7 -19.12 0.91 15.38
N ALA A 8 -18.40 -0.11 14.89
CA ALA A 8 -17.62 0.01 13.67
C ALA A 8 -18.50 0.55 12.55
N SER A 9 -18.05 1.62 11.88
CA SER A 9 -18.77 2.22 10.76
C SER A 9 -18.89 1.19 9.63
N LYS A 10 -20.05 1.15 8.99
CA LYS A 10 -20.28 0.29 7.82
C LYS A 10 -19.40 0.65 6.62
N TYR A 11 -18.77 1.82 6.62
CA TYR A 11 -17.91 2.32 5.55
C TYR A 11 -16.43 1.99 5.74
N ALA A 12 -16.07 1.31 6.83
CA ALA A 12 -14.68 0.91 7.06
C ALA A 12 -14.16 0.03 5.92
N PRO A 13 -12.96 0.29 5.39
CA PRO A 13 -12.39 -0.52 4.32
C PRO A 13 -12.16 -1.95 4.81
N LEU A 14 -12.21 -2.90 3.87
CA LEU A 14 -11.84 -4.28 4.11
C LEU A 14 -10.32 -4.39 3.98
N ILE A 15 -9.63 -4.77 5.05
CA ILE A 15 -8.18 -4.94 5.04
C ILE A 15 -7.87 -6.41 4.82
N GLU A 16 -7.22 -6.72 3.69
CA GLU A 16 -6.74 -8.06 3.35
C GLU A 16 -5.22 -8.08 3.33
N ILE A 17 -4.62 -9.02 4.03
CA ILE A 17 -3.21 -9.31 3.83
C ILE A 17 -3.10 -10.20 2.60
N ILE A 18 -2.49 -9.69 1.54
CA ILE A 18 -2.27 -10.44 0.30
C ILE A 18 -1.33 -11.59 0.60
N GLU A 19 -0.17 -11.27 1.17
CA GLU A 19 0.78 -12.23 1.76
C GLU A 19 1.63 -11.55 2.83
N GLU A 20 1.97 -12.29 3.88
CA GLU A 20 2.90 -11.84 4.93
C GLU A 20 4.35 -11.83 4.42
N GLU A 21 4.68 -12.74 3.52
CA GLU A 21 6.02 -12.91 2.94
C GLU A 21 5.96 -12.93 1.41
N TYR A 22 5.40 -11.86 0.83
CA TYR A 22 5.34 -11.69 -0.62
C TYR A 22 6.75 -11.60 -1.20
N GLU A 23 7.06 -12.45 -2.16
CA GLU A 23 8.38 -12.51 -2.78
C GLU A 23 8.65 -11.32 -3.71
N ILE A 24 9.83 -10.74 -3.57
CA ILE A 24 10.36 -9.70 -4.44
C ILE A 24 11.59 -10.28 -5.17
N PRO A 25 11.39 -10.93 -6.31
CA PRO A 25 12.48 -11.62 -7.00
C PRO A 25 13.63 -10.68 -7.38
N GLN A 26 13.32 -9.45 -7.73
CA GLN A 26 14.30 -8.44 -8.14
C GLN A 26 15.30 -8.09 -7.01
N LEU A 27 14.87 -8.25 -5.76
CA LEU A 27 15.71 -7.93 -4.58
C LEU A 27 16.13 -9.17 -3.81
N ASP A 28 15.64 -10.36 -4.18
CA ASP A 28 15.79 -11.61 -3.42
C ASP A 28 15.36 -11.42 -1.95
N ARG A 29 14.20 -10.83 -1.75
CA ARG A 29 13.64 -10.48 -0.44
C ARG A 29 12.14 -10.75 -0.40
N LYS A 30 11.59 -10.66 0.81
CA LYS A 30 10.15 -10.82 1.06
C LYS A 30 9.65 -9.72 1.96
N ARG A 31 8.36 -9.41 1.89
CA ARG A 31 7.68 -8.51 2.81
C ARG A 31 6.16 -8.65 2.76
N ARG A 32 5.51 -8.11 3.77
CA ARG A 32 4.05 -8.08 3.80
C ARG A 32 3.54 -7.10 2.74
N ILE A 33 2.53 -7.54 1.99
CA ILE A 33 1.73 -6.71 1.09
C ILE A 33 0.27 -6.84 1.52
N SER A 34 -0.41 -5.71 1.68
CA SER A 34 -1.81 -5.64 2.09
C SER A 34 -2.64 -4.85 1.09
N ALA A 35 -3.94 -5.17 1.01
CA ALA A 35 -4.91 -4.41 0.23
C ALA A 35 -5.97 -3.83 1.17
N LEU A 36 -6.28 -2.55 1.01
CA LEU A 36 -7.42 -1.90 1.62
C LEU A 36 -8.47 -1.73 0.52
N LEU A 37 -9.54 -2.51 0.62
CA LEU A 37 -10.62 -2.54 -0.37
C LEU A 37 -11.79 -1.67 0.10
N PRO A 38 -12.55 -1.05 -0.81
CA PRO A 38 -13.80 -0.39 -0.44
C PRO A 38 -14.73 -1.32 0.35
N TYR A 39 -15.45 -0.78 1.32
CA TYR A 39 -16.32 -1.54 2.23
C TYR A 39 -17.31 -2.48 1.51
N ASN A 40 -17.75 -2.10 0.31
CA ASN A 40 -18.71 -2.82 -0.51
C ASN A 40 -18.07 -3.57 -1.70
N TYR A 41 -16.78 -3.81 -1.66
CA TYR A 41 -16.05 -4.41 -2.78
C TYR A 41 -16.67 -5.73 -3.25
N TYR A 42 -17.01 -6.62 -2.33
CA TYR A 42 -17.58 -7.92 -2.66
C TYR A 42 -19.08 -7.90 -2.99
N GLU A 43 -19.73 -6.76 -2.79
CA GLU A 43 -21.14 -6.55 -3.13
C GLU A 43 -21.34 -5.85 -4.48
N SER A 44 -20.25 -5.56 -5.20
CA SER A 44 -20.22 -4.79 -6.43
C SER A 44 -19.37 -5.50 -7.49
N GLU A 45 -19.71 -5.27 -8.75
CA GLU A 45 -18.91 -5.70 -9.93
C GLU A 45 -18.05 -4.55 -10.48
N LYS A 46 -18.03 -3.42 -9.81
CA LYS A 46 -17.32 -2.21 -10.17
C LYS A 46 -15.81 -2.45 -10.20
N SER A 47 -15.11 -1.77 -11.10
CA SER A 47 -13.66 -1.68 -11.13
C SER A 47 -13.17 -0.37 -10.50
N TYR A 48 -12.01 -0.40 -9.89
CA TYR A 48 -11.53 0.66 -9.00
C TYR A 48 -10.19 1.23 -9.45
N ARG A 49 -9.97 2.49 -9.16
CA ARG A 49 -8.62 3.07 -9.19
C ARG A 49 -7.76 2.41 -8.13
N VAL A 50 -6.45 2.43 -8.33
CA VAL A 50 -5.51 1.82 -7.38
C VAL A 50 -4.40 2.79 -7.01
N LEU A 51 -4.09 2.86 -5.73
CA LEU A 51 -2.99 3.62 -5.17
C LEU A 51 -2.03 2.68 -4.45
N TYR A 52 -0.80 2.61 -4.93
CA TYR A 52 0.28 1.89 -4.28
C TYR A 52 0.98 2.82 -3.30
N LEU A 53 1.05 2.45 -2.02
CA LEU A 53 1.70 3.25 -0.98
C LEU A 53 2.85 2.48 -0.35
N ASN A 54 4.01 3.11 -0.34
CA ASN A 54 5.20 2.61 0.35
C ASN A 54 5.07 2.78 1.87
N ASP A 55 5.95 2.10 2.63
CA ASP A 55 5.95 2.11 4.09
C ASP A 55 4.63 1.62 4.69
N GLY A 56 4.15 0.46 4.22
CA GLY A 56 2.87 -0.12 4.61
C GLY A 56 2.65 -0.24 6.11
N GLN A 57 3.73 -0.44 6.89
CA GLN A 57 3.70 -0.51 8.35
C GLN A 57 3.15 0.77 9.01
N ASN A 58 3.25 1.93 8.35
CA ASN A 58 2.88 3.22 8.89
C ASN A 58 1.48 3.68 8.45
N LEU A 59 0.77 2.90 7.64
CA LEU A 59 -0.45 3.37 7.00
C LEU A 59 -1.71 3.15 7.85
N PHE A 60 -1.80 2.04 8.58
CA PHE A 60 -3.00 1.69 9.35
C PHE A 60 -2.71 0.85 10.61
N ASP A 61 -1.48 0.41 10.87
CA ASP A 61 -1.15 -0.37 12.07
C ASP A 61 -1.11 0.54 13.31
N GLU A 62 -1.84 0.17 14.37
CA GLU A 62 -1.90 0.95 15.61
C GLU A 62 -0.53 1.15 16.28
N PHE A 63 0.36 0.17 16.12
CA PHE A 63 1.69 0.15 16.73
C PHE A 63 2.79 0.48 15.72
N ALA A 64 2.48 1.23 14.68
CA ALA A 64 3.45 1.66 13.68
C ALA A 64 4.62 2.42 14.32
N PRO A 65 5.88 2.00 14.10
CA PRO A 65 7.04 2.56 14.83
C PRO A 65 7.31 4.03 14.53
N PHE A 66 6.85 4.55 13.40
CA PHE A 66 7.04 5.94 12.97
C PHE A 66 5.73 6.72 12.83
N GLY A 67 4.69 6.28 13.53
CA GLY A 67 3.37 6.88 13.51
C GLY A 67 2.43 6.22 12.51
N ASN A 68 1.15 6.38 12.77
CA ASN A 68 0.07 5.83 11.95
C ASN A 68 -0.58 6.95 11.13
N TRP A 69 -0.62 6.78 9.81
CA TRP A 69 -1.23 7.75 8.90
C TRP A 69 -2.75 7.65 8.86
N ALA A 70 -3.32 6.62 9.48
CA ALA A 70 -4.76 6.38 9.53
C ALA A 70 -5.43 6.40 8.15
N ILE A 71 -4.79 5.78 7.16
CA ILE A 71 -5.32 5.68 5.79
C ILE A 71 -6.67 4.94 5.79
N ASP A 72 -6.82 3.92 6.62
CA ASP A 72 -8.07 3.20 6.81
C ASP A 72 -9.21 4.15 7.27
N LYS A 73 -8.93 5.04 8.20
CA LYS A 73 -9.90 6.05 8.68
C LYS A 73 -10.22 7.11 7.62
N SER A 74 -9.21 7.49 6.83
CA SER A 74 -9.41 8.42 5.71
C SER A 74 -10.28 7.80 4.62
N LEU A 75 -10.07 6.54 4.28
CA LEU A 75 -10.90 5.81 3.32
C LEU A 75 -12.33 5.63 3.83
N GLU A 76 -12.51 5.31 5.11
CA GLU A 76 -13.82 5.23 5.77
C GLU A 76 -14.60 6.56 5.67
N TYR A 77 -13.93 7.66 5.99
CA TYR A 77 -14.53 8.99 5.88
C TYR A 77 -14.92 9.32 4.43
N LEU A 78 -14.04 9.09 3.46
CA LEU A 78 -14.31 9.33 2.05
C LEU A 78 -15.49 8.48 1.55
N ALA A 79 -15.53 7.20 1.91
CA ALA A 79 -16.63 6.31 1.56
C ALA A 79 -17.97 6.78 2.13
N SER A 80 -17.98 7.31 3.36
CA SER A 80 -19.19 7.89 3.97
C SER A 80 -19.73 9.11 3.21
N LYS A 81 -18.89 9.71 2.36
CA LYS A 81 -19.25 10.84 1.47
C LYS A 81 -19.52 10.41 0.03
N GLY A 82 -19.58 9.10 -0.23
CA GLY A 82 -19.80 8.55 -1.58
C GLY A 82 -18.55 8.48 -2.45
N LEU A 83 -17.37 8.61 -1.86
CA LEU A 83 -16.07 8.52 -2.55
C LEU A 83 -15.40 7.18 -2.20
N ASP A 84 -15.85 6.11 -2.80
CA ASP A 84 -15.50 4.71 -2.50
C ASP A 84 -14.93 3.98 -3.73
N ASP A 85 -14.18 4.68 -4.59
CA ASP A 85 -13.68 4.16 -5.86
C ASP A 85 -12.18 3.86 -5.87
N LEU A 86 -11.55 3.71 -4.69
CA LEU A 86 -10.11 3.54 -4.54
C LEU A 86 -9.77 2.26 -3.79
N ILE A 87 -8.88 1.45 -4.38
CA ILE A 87 -8.15 0.39 -3.69
C ILE A 87 -6.76 0.92 -3.33
N VAL A 88 -6.32 0.69 -2.09
CA VAL A 88 -4.96 1.00 -1.67
C VAL A 88 -4.18 -0.31 -1.51
N ILE A 89 -3.02 -0.38 -2.14
CA ILE A 89 -2.05 -1.47 -1.95
C ILE A 89 -0.93 -0.95 -1.07
N ALA A 90 -0.81 -1.51 0.11
CA ALA A 90 0.18 -1.12 1.11
C ALA A 90 1.39 -2.06 1.02
N ILE A 91 2.57 -1.50 0.75
CA ILE A 91 3.82 -2.23 0.57
C ILE A 91 4.71 -1.92 1.77
N ASP A 92 4.96 -2.91 2.62
CA ASP A 92 5.87 -2.74 3.74
C ASP A 92 7.28 -2.41 3.25
N HIS A 93 8.00 -1.60 4.02
CA HIS A 93 9.43 -1.35 3.74
C HIS A 93 10.28 -2.51 4.24
N GLY A 94 11.51 -2.59 3.75
CA GLY A 94 12.46 -3.66 4.05
C GLY A 94 13.23 -3.52 5.37
N GLY A 95 12.76 -2.71 6.32
CA GLY A 95 13.46 -2.50 7.59
C GLY A 95 14.82 -1.83 7.39
N GLU A 96 15.88 -2.52 7.76
CA GLU A 96 17.27 -2.02 7.60
C GLU A 96 17.64 -1.76 6.14
N ASP A 97 17.02 -2.45 5.20
CA ASP A 97 17.26 -2.30 3.77
C ASP A 97 16.48 -1.14 3.14
N ARG A 98 15.58 -0.50 3.87
CA ARG A 98 14.66 0.52 3.34
C ARG A 98 15.37 1.64 2.58
N ILE A 99 16.41 2.21 3.15
CA ILE A 99 17.15 3.32 2.53
C ILE A 99 17.76 2.89 1.21
N THR A 100 18.41 1.74 1.17
CA THR A 100 19.05 1.20 -0.04
C THR A 100 18.04 0.87 -1.12
N GLU A 101 16.92 0.25 -0.76
CA GLU A 101 15.85 -0.13 -1.69
C GLU A 101 15.14 1.08 -2.31
N TYR A 102 14.98 2.16 -1.55
CA TYR A 102 14.32 3.38 -2.02
C TYR A 102 15.29 4.42 -2.60
N MET A 103 16.56 4.08 -2.71
CA MET A 103 17.58 4.99 -3.22
C MET A 103 17.83 4.73 -4.71
N PRO A 104 17.46 5.68 -5.59
CA PRO A 104 17.58 5.49 -7.04
C PRO A 104 19.03 5.66 -7.54
N TYR A 105 19.89 6.34 -6.76
CA TYR A 105 21.23 6.70 -7.19
C TYR A 105 22.30 6.24 -6.20
N PHE A 106 23.57 6.26 -6.64
CA PHE A 106 24.70 6.07 -5.75
C PHE A 106 24.79 7.21 -4.71
N ASN A 107 25.06 6.85 -3.46
CA ASN A 107 25.31 7.79 -2.39
C ASN A 107 26.62 7.43 -1.68
N PRO A 108 27.55 8.39 -1.45
CA PRO A 108 28.84 8.10 -0.81
C PRO A 108 28.71 7.47 0.58
N ARG A 109 27.65 7.77 1.32
CA ARG A 109 27.38 7.24 2.66
C ARG A 109 26.77 5.84 2.64
N PHE A 110 25.87 5.57 1.69
CA PHE A 110 25.06 4.36 1.66
C PHE A 110 25.41 3.41 0.51
N GLY A 111 26.28 3.82 -0.40
CA GLY A 111 26.68 3.01 -1.54
C GLY A 111 25.71 3.05 -2.71
N LYS A 112 25.64 1.94 -3.45
CA LYS A 112 24.77 1.81 -4.62
C LYS A 112 23.34 1.57 -4.17
N GLY A 113 22.41 2.38 -4.69
CA GLY A 113 20.97 2.19 -4.49
C GLY A 113 20.40 1.02 -5.26
N GLN A 114 19.30 0.48 -4.78
CA GLN A 114 18.53 -0.60 -5.40
C GLN A 114 17.18 -0.12 -5.95
N GLY A 115 17.00 1.18 -6.12
CA GLY A 115 15.75 1.77 -6.55
C GLY A 115 15.26 1.24 -7.89
N GLU A 116 16.14 1.02 -8.86
CA GLU A 116 15.79 0.41 -10.16
C GLU A 116 15.19 -1.00 -9.99
N LEU A 117 15.76 -1.79 -9.08
CA LEU A 117 15.25 -3.14 -8.78
C LEU A 117 13.88 -3.08 -8.12
N TYR A 118 13.69 -2.13 -7.20
CA TYR A 118 12.39 -1.93 -6.56
C TYR A 118 11.31 -1.47 -7.55
N ILE A 119 11.64 -0.54 -8.44
CA ILE A 119 10.72 -0.13 -9.52
C ILE A 119 10.41 -1.32 -10.44
N GLY A 120 11.40 -2.11 -10.80
CA GLY A 120 11.20 -3.34 -11.58
C GLY A 120 10.25 -4.32 -10.87
N PHE A 121 10.34 -4.45 -9.56
CA PHE A 121 9.37 -5.22 -8.78
C PHE A 121 7.95 -4.69 -8.92
N LEU A 122 7.74 -3.38 -8.81
CA LEU A 122 6.43 -2.78 -8.98
C LEU A 122 5.86 -3.04 -10.38
N GLU A 123 6.66 -2.77 -11.42
CA GLU A 123 6.22 -2.87 -12.82
C GLU A 123 6.02 -4.30 -13.30
N ASP A 124 6.96 -5.18 -12.98
CA ASP A 124 7.01 -6.53 -13.58
C ASP A 124 6.35 -7.61 -12.71
N THR A 125 6.19 -7.36 -11.42
CA THR A 125 5.70 -8.36 -10.47
C THR A 125 4.41 -7.94 -9.76
N LEU A 126 4.41 -6.83 -9.02
CA LEU A 126 3.29 -6.49 -8.15
C LEU A 126 2.07 -5.95 -8.93
N ILE A 127 2.26 -4.98 -9.79
CA ILE A 127 1.15 -4.38 -10.56
C ILE A 127 0.44 -5.44 -11.42
N PRO A 128 1.13 -6.30 -12.18
CA PRO A 128 0.48 -7.38 -12.90
C PRO A 128 -0.30 -8.35 -12.02
N TYR A 129 0.23 -8.66 -10.84
CA TYR A 129 -0.45 -9.52 -9.87
C TYR A 129 -1.74 -8.88 -9.35
N VAL A 130 -1.70 -7.62 -8.93
CA VAL A 130 -2.86 -6.87 -8.45
C VAL A 130 -3.93 -6.75 -9.55
N ASN A 131 -3.52 -6.49 -10.79
CA ASN A 131 -4.43 -6.38 -11.93
C ASN A 131 -5.19 -7.70 -12.22
N LYS A 132 -4.60 -8.84 -11.89
CA LYS A 132 -5.25 -10.15 -12.02
C LYS A 132 -6.13 -10.50 -10.82
N LYS A 133 -5.70 -10.13 -9.63
CA LYS A 133 -6.37 -10.52 -8.39
C LYS A 133 -7.59 -9.66 -8.09
N TYR A 134 -7.52 -8.37 -8.36
CA TYR A 134 -8.55 -7.40 -8.02
C TYR A 134 -9.16 -6.73 -9.25
N ARG A 135 -10.39 -6.24 -9.11
CA ARG A 135 -11.06 -5.47 -10.15
C ARG A 135 -10.53 -4.03 -10.15
N VAL A 136 -9.42 -3.81 -10.82
CA VAL A 136 -8.78 -2.50 -10.97
C VAL A 136 -8.92 -1.96 -12.37
N LEU A 137 -8.98 -0.64 -12.47
CA LEU A 137 -8.84 0.08 -13.72
C LEU A 137 -7.35 0.12 -14.07
N THR A 138 -6.95 -0.54 -15.17
CA THR A 138 -5.54 -0.83 -15.46
C THR A 138 -4.80 0.27 -16.20
N LYS A 139 -5.49 1.32 -16.63
CA LYS A 139 -4.86 2.44 -17.33
C LYS A 139 -4.01 3.29 -16.37
N ARG A 140 -2.97 3.91 -16.92
CA ARG A 140 -2.05 4.76 -16.19
C ARG A 140 -2.75 5.89 -15.40
N GLU A 141 -3.74 6.52 -15.98
CA GLU A 141 -4.53 7.60 -15.34
C GLU A 141 -5.34 7.14 -14.12
N HIS A 142 -5.47 5.83 -13.92
CA HIS A 142 -6.18 5.23 -12.79
C HIS A 142 -5.25 4.59 -11.75
N THR A 143 -3.93 4.73 -11.94
CA THR A 143 -2.91 4.15 -11.07
C THR A 143 -2.06 5.23 -10.46
N GLY A 144 -1.99 5.26 -9.14
CA GLY A 144 -1.15 6.18 -8.38
C GLY A 144 -0.09 5.44 -7.56
N ILE A 145 1.02 6.09 -7.31
CA ILE A 145 2.07 5.66 -6.40
C ILE A 145 2.38 6.81 -5.47
N GLY A 146 2.57 6.51 -4.20
CA GLY A 146 2.89 7.51 -3.19
C GLY A 146 3.71 6.96 -2.04
N GLY A 147 4.20 7.86 -1.22
CA GLY A 147 5.00 7.55 -0.05
C GLY A 147 5.49 8.81 0.65
N SER A 148 6.26 8.62 1.72
CA SER A 148 6.85 9.71 2.48
C SER A 148 8.36 9.59 2.55
N SER A 149 9.06 10.72 2.59
CA SER A 149 10.51 10.78 2.69
C SER A 149 11.16 9.96 1.56
N MET A 150 12.00 8.97 1.91
CA MET A 150 12.59 8.03 0.93
C MET A 150 11.53 7.26 0.15
N GLY A 151 10.42 6.86 0.79
CA GLY A 151 9.29 6.19 0.13
C GLY A 151 8.54 7.07 -0.88
N GLY A 152 8.66 8.38 -0.78
CA GLY A 152 8.14 9.35 -1.75
C GLY A 152 9.16 9.77 -2.80
N LEU A 153 10.45 9.49 -2.56
CA LEU A 153 11.54 9.80 -3.50
C LEU A 153 11.65 8.78 -4.62
N ILE A 154 11.47 7.49 -4.29
CA ILE A 154 11.49 6.40 -5.23
C ILE A 154 10.26 6.46 -6.16
#